data_1de7f53fa31882fa800e46946266cebc
#
_entry.id   1de7f53fa31882fa800e46946266cebc
#
_cell.length_a   1.000
_cell.length_b   1.000
_cell.length_c   1.000
_cell.angle_alpha   90.00
_cell.angle_beta   90.00
_cell.angle_gamma   90.00
#
_symmetry.space_group_name_H-M   'P 1'
#
loop_
_entity.id
_entity.type
_entity.pdbx_description
1 polymer ?
#
loop_
_entity_poly.entity_id
_entity_poly.type
_entity_poly.pdbx_seq_one_letter_code
_entity_poly.pdbx_strand_id
1 'polypeptide(L)'
;VNRDDLPDGGAKHFADTVKLIKELNPGTAVEALTPDFKGLSSSIDIIVNCGLEVFAQNIETVERLTHPVRDIRAGYQQTLDVLAESKKINSRVLTKTSLILGLGETDKEIEQTMDDLIKNKVDILTIGQYLRPTLNHLPIERWVTPEEFEAYRVIGLKKGFLEVVSGPMVRSSYRAERALEKNNAGL
;
A
#
# COMPACT_ATOMS: atom_id res chain seq x y z
N VAL A 1 -1.77 6.60 11.58
CA VAL A 1 -1.18 7.86 12.07
C VAL A 1 0.26 7.59 12.47
N ASN A 2 1.20 8.35 11.93
CA ASN A 2 2.60 8.23 12.29
C ASN A 2 2.81 8.62 13.76
N ARG A 3 3.59 7.83 14.46
CA ARG A 3 3.99 8.07 15.84
C ARG A 3 5.49 8.36 15.89
N ASP A 4 5.87 9.46 15.20
CA ASP A 4 7.28 9.91 15.12
C ASP A 4 7.86 10.32 16.49
N ASP A 5 6.99 10.45 17.49
CA ASP A 5 7.32 10.66 18.90
C ASP A 5 7.77 9.37 19.61
N LEU A 6 7.50 8.18 19.04
CA LEU A 6 7.92 6.89 19.61
C LEU A 6 9.17 6.35 18.92
N PRO A 7 10.09 5.73 19.64
CA PRO A 7 11.32 5.16 19.07
C PRO A 7 11.08 4.11 17.99
N ASP A 8 10.00 3.34 18.11
CA ASP A 8 9.59 2.28 17.18
C ASP A 8 8.53 2.74 16.16
N GLY A 9 8.20 4.04 16.13
CA GLY A 9 7.14 4.57 15.26
C GLY A 9 5.74 4.02 15.57
N GLY A 10 5.55 3.36 16.72
CA GLY A 10 4.31 2.71 17.14
C GLY A 10 4.16 1.26 16.67
N ALA A 11 5.21 0.63 16.15
CA ALA A 11 5.17 -0.75 15.64
C ALA A 11 4.67 -1.76 16.69
N LYS A 12 5.13 -1.63 17.92
CA LYS A 12 4.64 -2.50 19.02
C LYS A 12 3.14 -2.36 19.25
N HIS A 13 2.58 -1.16 19.21
CA HIS A 13 1.15 -0.93 19.39
C HIS A 13 0.32 -1.59 18.27
N PHE A 14 0.76 -1.45 17.01
CA PHE A 14 0.14 -2.16 15.88
C PHE A 14 0.18 -3.68 16.09
N ALA A 15 1.36 -4.21 16.43
CA ALA A 15 1.53 -5.65 16.64
C ALA A 15 0.67 -6.20 17.77
N ASP A 16 0.60 -5.50 18.91
CA ASP A 16 -0.24 -5.89 20.05
C ASP A 16 -1.73 -5.87 19.66
N THR A 17 -2.16 -4.87 18.87
CA THR A 17 -3.54 -4.80 18.35
C THR A 17 -3.86 -5.98 17.44
N VAL A 18 -2.98 -6.33 16.50
CA VAL A 18 -3.17 -7.50 15.62
C VAL A 18 -3.26 -8.78 16.43
N LYS A 19 -2.36 -9.00 17.40
CA LYS A 19 -2.39 -10.17 18.27
C LYS A 19 -3.70 -10.31 19.03
N LEU A 20 -4.21 -9.22 19.61
CA LEU A 20 -5.49 -9.22 20.31
C LEU A 20 -6.67 -9.53 19.37
N ILE A 21 -6.67 -9.01 18.15
CA ILE A 21 -7.69 -9.36 17.14
C ILE A 21 -7.65 -10.85 16.87
N LYS A 22 -6.47 -11.43 16.65
CA LYS A 22 -6.28 -12.86 16.37
C LYS A 22 -6.67 -13.75 17.56
N GLU A 23 -6.39 -13.32 18.80
CA GLU A 23 -6.81 -14.05 20.01
C GLU A 23 -8.33 -14.09 20.15
N LEU A 24 -9.00 -12.95 19.92
CA LEU A 24 -10.46 -12.85 20.04
C LEU A 24 -11.21 -13.41 18.83
N ASN A 25 -10.59 -13.40 17.66
CA ASN A 25 -11.18 -13.81 16.37
C ASN A 25 -10.15 -14.62 15.56
N PRO A 26 -9.84 -15.87 15.90
CA PRO A 26 -8.77 -16.65 15.27
C PRO A 26 -8.91 -16.85 13.76
N GLY A 27 -10.15 -16.88 13.25
CA GLY A 27 -10.45 -17.04 11.83
C GLY A 27 -10.41 -15.74 11.00
N THR A 28 -10.14 -14.58 11.63
CA THR A 28 -10.13 -13.30 10.92
C THR A 28 -8.76 -13.02 10.32
N ALA A 29 -8.70 -12.78 9.02
CA ALA A 29 -7.50 -12.23 8.36
C ALA A 29 -7.36 -10.75 8.71
N VAL A 30 -6.12 -10.31 8.94
CA VAL A 30 -5.82 -8.92 9.33
C VAL A 30 -4.91 -8.27 8.30
N GLU A 31 -5.37 -7.17 7.72
CA GLU A 31 -4.55 -6.22 6.98
C GLU A 31 -4.24 -5.02 7.89
N ALA A 32 -2.97 -4.62 7.97
CA ALA A 32 -2.58 -3.41 8.67
C ALA A 32 -1.98 -2.39 7.70
N LEU A 33 -2.64 -1.24 7.56
CA LEU A 33 -2.06 -0.07 6.90
C LEU A 33 -1.20 0.68 7.92
N THR A 34 0.11 0.64 7.72
CA THR A 34 1.09 1.14 8.68
C THR A 34 1.81 2.40 8.18
N PRO A 35 2.43 3.19 9.06
CA PRO A 35 3.45 4.14 8.67
C PRO A 35 4.70 3.42 8.14
N ASP A 36 5.63 4.18 7.57
CA ASP A 36 6.91 3.67 7.06
C ASP A 36 7.95 3.35 8.15
N PHE A 37 7.64 3.65 9.40
CA PHE A 37 8.53 3.46 10.56
C PHE A 37 9.94 4.07 10.35
N LYS A 38 10.07 5.11 9.52
CA LYS A 38 11.35 5.72 9.11
C LYS A 38 12.33 4.69 8.50
N GLY A 39 11.82 3.60 7.93
CA GLY A 39 12.62 2.51 7.37
C GLY A 39 13.33 1.64 8.42
N LEU A 40 12.97 1.70 9.71
CA LEU A 40 13.60 0.91 10.76
C LEU A 40 13.25 -0.57 10.62
N SER A 41 14.22 -1.39 10.23
CA SER A 41 14.06 -2.85 10.03
C SER A 41 13.52 -3.56 11.28
N SER A 42 13.92 -3.13 12.49
CA SER A 42 13.41 -3.68 13.74
C SER A 42 11.91 -3.43 13.96
N SER A 43 11.40 -2.28 13.53
CA SER A 43 9.97 -1.94 13.61
C SER A 43 9.16 -2.71 12.56
N ILE A 44 9.71 -2.86 11.35
CA ILE A 44 9.12 -3.67 10.30
C ILE A 44 9.06 -5.15 10.74
N ASP A 45 10.12 -5.68 11.34
CA ASP A 45 10.17 -7.05 11.88
C ASP A 45 9.06 -7.31 12.92
N ILE A 46 8.87 -6.39 13.86
CA ILE A 46 7.80 -6.49 14.86
C ILE A 46 6.43 -6.64 14.21
N ILE A 47 6.15 -5.87 13.16
CA ILE A 47 4.83 -5.84 12.53
C ILE A 47 4.61 -7.06 11.62
N VAL A 48 5.58 -7.42 10.77
CA VAL A 48 5.39 -8.52 9.81
C VAL A 48 5.38 -9.90 10.46
N ASN A 49 5.85 -10.00 11.71
CA ASN A 49 5.85 -11.24 12.49
C ASN A 49 4.78 -11.27 13.61
N CYS A 50 3.87 -10.30 13.66
CA CYS A 50 2.83 -10.27 14.69
C CYS A 50 1.61 -11.17 14.39
N GLY A 51 1.55 -11.77 13.20
CA GLY A 51 0.46 -12.65 12.77
C GLY A 51 -0.53 -12.03 11.79
N LEU A 52 -0.22 -10.85 11.21
CA LEU A 52 -1.04 -10.29 10.13
C LEU A 52 -0.83 -11.06 8.82
N GLU A 53 -1.83 -11.04 7.94
CA GLU A 53 -1.77 -11.63 6.61
C GLU A 53 -1.30 -10.63 5.55
N VAL A 54 -1.64 -9.34 5.71
CA VAL A 54 -1.31 -8.30 4.74
C VAL A 54 -0.66 -7.11 5.42
N PHE A 55 0.56 -6.79 5.00
CA PHE A 55 1.28 -5.58 5.36
C PHE A 55 1.04 -4.52 4.29
N ALA A 56 0.40 -3.42 4.64
CA ALA A 56 0.09 -2.34 3.70
C ALA A 56 0.82 -1.05 4.07
N GLN A 57 1.44 -0.44 3.05
CA GLN A 57 2.06 0.88 3.15
C GLN A 57 1.94 1.59 1.80
N ASN A 58 1.25 2.74 1.78
CA ASN A 58 0.86 3.38 0.54
C ASN A 58 1.99 4.21 -0.07
N ILE A 59 2.20 4.04 -1.38
CA ILE A 59 3.10 4.90 -2.19
C ILE A 59 2.42 6.23 -2.56
N GLU A 60 1.10 6.25 -2.61
CA GLU A 60 0.18 7.36 -2.86
C GLU A 60 0.26 7.94 -4.27
N THR A 61 1.44 8.24 -4.80
CA THR A 61 1.63 8.86 -6.12
C THR A 61 2.93 8.42 -6.78
N VAL A 62 3.16 8.85 -8.01
CA VAL A 62 4.40 8.60 -8.78
C VAL A 62 5.58 9.38 -8.19
N GLU A 63 6.81 8.95 -8.50
CA GLU A 63 8.04 9.51 -7.93
C GLU A 63 8.11 11.04 -8.02
N ARG A 64 7.89 11.62 -9.22
CA ARG A 64 7.94 13.06 -9.46
C ARG A 64 6.97 13.86 -8.59
N LEU A 65 5.82 13.30 -8.28
CA LEU A 65 4.76 13.96 -7.52
C LEU A 65 4.84 13.71 -6.02
N THR A 66 5.80 12.93 -5.54
CA THR A 66 5.89 12.57 -4.12
C THR A 66 5.93 13.80 -3.21
N HIS A 67 6.88 14.70 -3.40
CA HIS A 67 7.03 15.87 -2.54
C HIS A 67 5.91 16.93 -2.71
N PRO A 68 5.38 17.20 -3.91
CA PRO A 68 4.21 18.07 -4.05
C PRO A 68 2.93 17.53 -3.39
N VAL A 69 2.79 16.20 -3.28
CA VAL A 69 1.54 15.53 -2.84
C VAL A 69 1.61 15.06 -1.39
N ARG A 70 2.76 14.54 -0.96
CA ARG A 70 2.95 13.91 0.35
C ARG A 70 3.69 14.83 1.31
N ASP A 71 3.61 14.53 2.60
CA ASP A 71 4.46 15.15 3.62
C ASP A 71 5.95 15.02 3.23
N ILE A 72 6.74 16.03 3.53
CA ILE A 72 8.18 16.09 3.18
C ILE A 72 8.99 14.91 3.74
N ARG A 73 8.51 14.28 4.82
CA ARG A 73 9.13 13.10 5.45
C ARG A 73 8.82 11.80 4.71
N ALA A 74 7.79 11.79 3.88
CA ALA A 74 7.41 10.60 3.11
C ALA A 74 8.21 10.53 1.81
N GLY A 75 8.90 9.41 1.59
CA GLY A 75 9.74 9.20 0.41
C GLY A 75 9.19 8.10 -0.51
N TYR A 76 9.30 8.28 -1.82
CA TYR A 76 8.96 7.25 -2.81
C TYR A 76 9.84 6.01 -2.62
N GLN A 77 11.16 6.20 -2.65
CA GLN A 77 12.12 5.10 -2.46
C GLN A 77 11.98 4.47 -1.07
N GLN A 78 11.77 5.26 -0.02
CA GLN A 78 11.56 4.74 1.33
C GLN A 78 10.34 3.82 1.41
N THR A 79 9.24 4.15 0.72
CA THR A 79 8.07 3.26 0.63
C THR A 79 8.41 1.93 -0.05
N LEU A 80 9.15 1.97 -1.17
CA LEU A 80 9.61 0.76 -1.86
C LEU A 80 10.52 -0.09 -0.97
N ASP A 81 11.47 0.54 -0.28
CA ASP A 81 12.43 -0.14 0.61
C ASP A 81 11.71 -0.82 1.79
N VAL A 82 10.71 -0.16 2.39
CA VAL A 82 9.90 -0.73 3.49
C VAL A 82 9.11 -1.95 3.02
N LEU A 83 8.47 -1.88 1.84
CA LEU A 83 7.75 -3.00 1.26
C LEU A 83 8.68 -4.17 0.91
N ALA A 84 9.84 -3.88 0.33
CA ALA A 84 10.85 -4.91 0.03
C ALA A 84 11.41 -5.56 1.29
N GLU A 85 11.74 -4.76 2.32
CA GLU A 85 12.25 -5.26 3.60
C GLU A 85 11.22 -6.13 4.32
N SER A 86 9.93 -5.76 4.28
CA SER A 86 8.86 -6.57 4.85
C SER A 86 8.79 -7.97 4.22
N LYS A 87 8.93 -8.06 2.88
CA LYS A 87 9.01 -9.34 2.14
C LYS A 87 10.26 -10.14 2.45
N LYS A 88 11.38 -9.46 2.64
CA LYS A 88 12.65 -10.11 3.00
C LYS A 88 12.60 -10.72 4.39
N ILE A 89 12.00 -10.02 5.36
CA ILE A 89 11.86 -10.50 6.75
C ILE A 89 10.84 -11.65 6.81
N ASN A 90 9.68 -11.49 6.17
CA ASN A 90 8.63 -12.52 6.16
C ASN A 90 8.02 -12.68 4.76
N SER A 91 8.52 -13.64 3.99
CA SER A 91 8.08 -13.89 2.61
C SER A 91 6.62 -14.37 2.49
N ARG A 92 6.00 -14.82 3.58
CA ARG A 92 4.60 -15.30 3.59
C ARG A 92 3.59 -14.17 3.72
N VAL A 93 3.98 -13.04 4.31
CA VAL A 93 3.10 -11.87 4.41
C VAL A 93 2.89 -11.26 3.02
N LEU A 94 1.64 -10.99 2.65
CA LEU A 94 1.34 -10.25 1.43
C LEU A 94 1.63 -8.77 1.64
N THR A 95 2.25 -8.16 0.64
CA THR A 95 2.53 -6.71 0.63
C THR A 95 1.53 -5.98 -0.25
N LYS A 96 1.04 -4.86 0.25
CA LYS A 96 0.02 -4.05 -0.43
C LYS A 96 0.39 -2.58 -0.44
N THR A 97 0.05 -1.92 -1.55
CA THR A 97 0.19 -0.47 -1.68
C THR A 97 -0.98 0.15 -2.44
N SER A 98 -1.10 1.46 -2.35
CA SER A 98 -2.15 2.23 -3.04
C SER A 98 -1.54 3.36 -3.85
N LEU A 99 -2.08 3.57 -5.05
CA LEU A 99 -1.79 4.69 -5.95
C LEU A 99 -3.06 5.50 -6.17
N ILE A 100 -2.96 6.83 -6.08
CA ILE A 100 -4.07 7.76 -6.29
C ILE A 100 -3.79 8.53 -7.57
N LEU A 101 -4.74 8.52 -8.51
CA LEU A 101 -4.60 9.16 -9.83
C LEU A 101 -5.42 10.43 -9.94
N GLY A 102 -5.01 11.33 -10.84
CA GLY A 102 -5.67 12.59 -11.11
C GLY A 102 -4.97 13.80 -10.52
N LEU A 103 -3.67 13.65 -10.15
CA LEU A 103 -2.80 14.69 -9.61
C LEU A 103 -1.77 15.21 -10.62
N GLY A 104 -1.87 14.79 -11.91
CA GLY A 104 -0.99 15.23 -13.01
C GLY A 104 0.10 14.22 -13.35
N GLU A 105 -0.03 12.99 -12.92
CA GLU A 105 0.80 11.87 -13.38
C GLU A 105 0.53 11.53 -14.86
N THR A 106 1.54 11.03 -15.55
CA THR A 106 1.44 10.49 -16.90
C THR A 106 1.32 8.97 -16.88
N ASP A 107 0.79 8.37 -17.96
CA ASP A 107 0.68 6.91 -18.10
C ASP A 107 2.04 6.22 -17.95
N LYS A 108 3.11 6.81 -18.50
CA LYS A 108 4.48 6.29 -18.36
C LYS A 108 4.95 6.27 -16.91
N GLU A 109 4.64 7.29 -16.14
CA GLU A 109 5.01 7.34 -14.71
C GLU A 109 4.21 6.34 -13.89
N ILE A 110 2.92 6.13 -14.22
CA ILE A 110 2.09 5.10 -13.60
C ILE A 110 2.67 3.71 -13.88
N GLU A 111 2.98 3.41 -15.15
CA GLU A 111 3.58 2.13 -15.54
C GLU A 111 4.96 1.92 -14.91
N GLN A 112 5.80 2.96 -14.85
CA GLN A 112 7.10 2.90 -14.18
C GLN A 112 6.93 2.61 -12.68
N THR A 113 5.96 3.25 -12.02
CA THR A 113 5.66 2.98 -10.61
C THR A 113 5.23 1.52 -10.41
N MET A 114 4.43 0.96 -11.32
CA MET A 114 4.08 -0.47 -11.26
C MET A 114 5.33 -1.36 -11.42
N ASP A 115 6.25 -1.03 -12.32
CA ASP A 115 7.50 -1.79 -12.51
C ASP A 115 8.38 -1.73 -11.27
N ASP A 116 8.50 -0.56 -10.65
CA ASP A 116 9.25 -0.39 -9.40
C ASP A 116 8.64 -1.21 -8.26
N LEU A 117 7.30 -1.23 -8.15
CA LEU A 117 6.59 -2.04 -7.15
C LEU A 117 6.81 -3.55 -7.36
N ILE A 118 6.70 -4.03 -8.60
CA ILE A 118 6.96 -5.45 -8.92
C ILE A 118 8.40 -5.83 -8.63
N LYS A 119 9.37 -4.98 -9.00
CA LYS A 119 10.79 -5.19 -8.66
C LYS A 119 11.03 -5.33 -7.16
N ASN A 120 10.26 -4.63 -6.34
CA ASN A 120 10.27 -4.68 -4.88
C ASN A 120 9.31 -5.74 -4.30
N LYS A 121 8.78 -6.65 -5.14
CA LYS A 121 7.97 -7.83 -4.74
C LYS A 121 6.65 -7.46 -4.05
N VAL A 122 6.04 -6.36 -4.48
CA VAL A 122 4.71 -5.98 -4.01
C VAL A 122 3.65 -6.88 -4.65
N ASP A 123 2.79 -7.47 -3.82
CA ASP A 123 1.78 -8.44 -4.27
C ASP A 123 0.49 -7.77 -4.75
N ILE A 124 0.05 -6.72 -4.06
CA ILE A 124 -1.28 -6.13 -4.24
C ILE A 124 -1.16 -4.64 -4.52
N LEU A 125 -1.83 -4.18 -5.58
CA LEU A 125 -1.94 -2.76 -5.91
C LEU A 125 -3.41 -2.33 -5.93
N THR A 126 -3.72 -1.25 -5.21
CA THR A 126 -5.01 -0.55 -5.38
C THR A 126 -4.80 0.77 -6.10
N ILE A 127 -5.70 1.12 -7.02
CA ILE A 127 -5.63 2.35 -7.82
C ILE A 127 -6.97 3.05 -7.73
N GLY A 128 -6.98 4.29 -7.21
CA GLY A 128 -8.20 5.08 -7.02
C GLY A 128 -8.08 6.50 -7.56
N GLN A 129 -9.21 7.19 -7.72
CA GLN A 129 -9.25 8.59 -8.09
C GLN A 129 -8.93 9.47 -6.87
N TYR A 130 -8.08 10.47 -7.04
CA TYR A 130 -7.93 11.55 -6.10
C TYR A 130 -9.23 12.37 -6.04
N LEU A 131 -9.79 12.47 -4.85
CA LEU A 131 -10.96 13.31 -4.57
C LEU A 131 -10.53 14.43 -3.63
N ARG A 132 -10.55 15.66 -4.11
CA ARG A 132 -10.13 16.84 -3.36
C ARG A 132 -10.97 17.04 -2.10
N PRO A 133 -10.40 16.92 -0.87
CA PRO A 133 -11.21 17.01 0.35
C PRO A 133 -11.75 18.43 0.62
N THR A 134 -10.92 19.45 0.42
CA THR A 134 -11.28 20.87 0.59
C THR A 134 -10.50 21.75 -0.39
N LEU A 135 -10.87 23.02 -0.52
CA LEU A 135 -10.18 23.99 -1.38
C LEU A 135 -8.72 24.25 -0.98
N ASN A 136 -8.32 23.87 0.25
CA ASN A 136 -6.94 24.00 0.72
C ASN A 136 -6.04 22.83 0.28
N HIS A 137 -6.59 21.79 -0.35
CA HIS A 137 -5.83 20.66 -0.90
C HIS A 137 -5.54 20.90 -2.39
N LEU A 138 -4.66 20.09 -2.95
CA LEU A 138 -4.29 20.16 -4.37
C LEU A 138 -5.54 20.05 -5.26
N PRO A 139 -5.60 20.77 -6.39
CA PRO A 139 -6.68 20.61 -7.35
C PRO A 139 -6.67 19.21 -7.97
N ILE A 140 -7.81 18.80 -8.50
CA ILE A 140 -7.87 17.62 -9.38
C ILE A 140 -7.40 18.09 -10.75
N GLU A 141 -6.30 17.49 -11.26
CA GLU A 141 -5.74 17.82 -12.56
C GLU A 141 -6.51 17.14 -13.70
N ARG A 142 -7.00 15.91 -13.45
CA ARG A 142 -7.89 15.21 -14.38
C ARG A 142 -8.77 14.18 -13.68
N TRP A 143 -9.89 13.88 -14.32
CA TRP A 143 -10.73 12.75 -13.97
C TRP A 143 -10.34 11.55 -14.84
N VAL A 144 -9.89 10.48 -14.21
CA VAL A 144 -9.54 9.23 -14.87
C VAL A 144 -10.83 8.47 -15.18
N THR A 145 -10.98 7.99 -16.40
CA THR A 145 -12.20 7.28 -16.80
C THR A 145 -12.23 5.84 -16.26
N PRO A 146 -13.42 5.23 -16.13
CA PRO A 146 -13.51 3.81 -15.74
C PRO A 146 -12.73 2.87 -16.67
N GLU A 147 -12.70 3.18 -17.97
CA GLU A 147 -11.97 2.43 -18.98
C GLU A 147 -10.46 2.50 -18.78
N GLU A 148 -9.91 3.67 -18.42
CA GLU A 148 -8.50 3.84 -18.06
C GLU A 148 -8.16 3.06 -16.79
N PHE A 149 -9.02 3.10 -15.76
CA PHE A 149 -8.83 2.30 -14.55
C PHE A 149 -8.79 0.79 -14.87
N GLU A 150 -9.66 0.30 -15.74
CA GLU A 150 -9.63 -1.10 -16.18
C GLU A 150 -8.36 -1.41 -16.98
N ALA A 151 -7.90 -0.49 -17.84
CA ALA A 151 -6.64 -0.65 -18.55
C ALA A 151 -5.46 -0.80 -17.58
N TYR A 152 -5.34 0.06 -16.57
CA TYR A 152 -4.30 -0.05 -15.54
C TYR A 152 -4.39 -1.36 -14.75
N ARG A 153 -5.61 -1.85 -14.45
CA ARG A 153 -5.80 -3.16 -13.82
C ARG A 153 -5.19 -4.28 -14.66
N VAL A 154 -5.50 -4.29 -15.96
CA VAL A 154 -5.00 -5.31 -16.90
C VAL A 154 -3.48 -5.22 -17.04
N ILE A 155 -2.92 -4.00 -17.15
CA ILE A 155 -1.47 -3.77 -17.22
C ILE A 155 -0.79 -4.31 -15.96
N GLY A 156 -1.29 -3.96 -14.78
CA GLY A 156 -0.70 -4.39 -13.52
C GLY A 156 -0.71 -5.92 -13.36
N LEU A 157 -1.83 -6.59 -13.68
CA LEU A 157 -1.90 -8.06 -13.65
C LEU A 157 -0.89 -8.69 -14.64
N LYS A 158 -0.72 -8.12 -15.84
CA LYS A 158 0.29 -8.59 -16.80
C LYS A 158 1.72 -8.38 -16.32
N LYS A 159 1.98 -7.34 -15.52
CA LYS A 159 3.30 -7.08 -14.92
C LYS A 159 3.61 -8.06 -13.77
N GLY A 160 2.63 -8.75 -13.21
CA GLY A 160 2.82 -9.81 -12.24
C GLY A 160 2.28 -9.55 -10.83
N PHE A 161 1.50 -8.50 -10.62
CA PHE A 161 0.78 -8.35 -9.35
C PHE A 161 -0.18 -9.54 -9.13
N LEU A 162 -0.25 -10.02 -7.91
CA LEU A 162 -1.21 -11.06 -7.51
C LEU A 162 -2.65 -10.55 -7.64
N GLU A 163 -2.89 -9.29 -7.24
CA GLU A 163 -4.17 -8.62 -7.37
C GLU A 163 -3.97 -7.13 -7.70
N VAL A 164 -4.82 -6.62 -8.58
CA VAL A 164 -4.95 -5.19 -8.86
C VAL A 164 -6.41 -4.81 -8.76
N VAL A 165 -6.74 -3.94 -7.81
CA VAL A 165 -8.09 -3.38 -7.66
C VAL A 165 -8.03 -1.93 -8.12
N SER A 166 -8.74 -1.59 -9.20
CA SER A 166 -8.63 -0.30 -9.84
C SER A 166 -10.02 0.25 -10.20
N GLY A 167 -10.27 1.50 -9.87
CA GLY A 167 -11.54 2.17 -10.16
C GLY A 167 -11.71 3.50 -9.43
N PRO A 168 -12.65 4.35 -9.88
CA PRO A 168 -12.81 5.71 -9.34
C PRO A 168 -13.06 5.77 -7.83
N MET A 169 -13.81 4.80 -7.30
CA MET A 169 -14.19 4.74 -5.89
C MET A 169 -13.31 3.80 -5.06
N VAL A 170 -12.26 3.23 -5.65
CA VAL A 170 -11.33 2.33 -4.94
C VAL A 170 -10.56 3.12 -3.89
N ARG A 171 -10.36 2.49 -2.73
CA ARG A 171 -9.53 2.96 -1.62
C ARG A 171 -8.59 1.84 -1.19
N SER A 172 -7.58 2.16 -0.42
CA SER A 172 -6.56 1.19 0.02
C SER A 172 -7.14 -0.06 0.70
N SER A 173 -8.26 0.06 1.40
CA SER A 173 -8.96 -1.04 2.09
C SER A 173 -9.98 -1.80 1.23
N TYR A 174 -10.20 -1.39 -0.02
CA TYR A 174 -11.27 -1.95 -0.85
C TYR A 174 -10.94 -3.39 -1.28
N ARG A 175 -11.86 -4.32 -0.98
CA ARG A 175 -11.81 -5.74 -1.35
C ARG A 175 -10.47 -6.44 -1.04
N ALA A 176 -9.93 -6.20 0.14
CA ALA A 176 -8.69 -6.81 0.61
C ALA A 176 -8.75 -8.35 0.64
N GLU A 177 -9.94 -8.93 0.86
CA GLU A 177 -10.19 -10.38 0.92
C GLU A 177 -9.82 -11.13 -0.37
N ARG A 178 -9.97 -10.50 -1.55
CA ARG A 178 -9.72 -11.15 -2.84
C ARG A 178 -8.30 -11.66 -3.03
N ALA A 179 -7.33 -10.96 -2.49
CA ALA A 179 -5.94 -11.36 -2.59
C ALA A 179 -5.65 -12.61 -1.74
N LEU A 180 -6.29 -12.70 -0.59
CA LEU A 180 -6.17 -13.87 0.29
C LEU A 180 -6.81 -15.11 -0.32
N GLU A 181 -7.98 -14.96 -0.94
CA GLU A 181 -8.66 -16.04 -1.66
C GLU A 181 -7.80 -16.62 -2.81
N LYS A 182 -7.16 -15.72 -3.60
CA LYS A 182 -6.30 -16.13 -4.72
C LYS A 182 -5.00 -16.79 -4.27
N ASN A 183 -4.47 -16.40 -3.13
CA ASN A 183 -3.20 -16.90 -2.62
C ASN A 183 -3.36 -18.22 -1.85
N ASN A 184 -4.57 -18.77 -1.75
CA ASN A 184 -4.83 -19.97 -0.94
C ASN A 184 -4.27 -19.85 0.50
N ALA A 185 -4.20 -18.65 1.04
CA ALA A 185 -3.61 -18.32 2.33
C ALA A 185 -4.53 -18.73 3.49
N GLY A 186 -5.11 -19.92 3.40
CA GLY A 186 -5.67 -20.62 4.56
C GLY A 186 -6.91 -19.98 5.19
N LEU A 187 -7.84 -19.45 4.39
CA LEU A 187 -9.22 -19.24 4.83
C LEU A 187 -10.06 -20.48 4.63
#